data_02b9b1933b4bb37816ccd2d8b085cfae
#
_entry.id   02b9b1933b4bb37816ccd2d8b085cfae
#
_cell.length_a   1.000
_cell.length_b   1.000
_cell.length_c   1.000
_cell.angle_alpha   90.00
_cell.angle_beta   90.00
_cell.angle_gamma   90.00
#
_symmetry.space_group_name_H-M   'P 1'
#
loop_
_entity.id
_entity.type
_entity.pdbx_description
1 polymer ?
#
loop_
_entity_poly.entity_id
_entity_poly.type
_entity_poly.pdbx_seq_one_letter_code
_entity_poly.pdbx_strand_id
1 'polypeptide(L)'
;MTVVDLHQHLWPEAFVSALSARTEPPFLRGSTVVLGEGEFDLDLREHELGRRLAALDRDGTELAVVSLQTTIGLDRLPPGERAELVEIWEEGTLELVASADGRLAGLSAGGSLDGFVGAAVGSDSLANLDALAPLLDELARRGAFLFVHPSGGPVEGRPPWWSAAAVYPAQMQAAYMNWLAGGQERWESLPVVFAILAGGAPFQLERLATRGVDVRSTLHDNVYLDTASYGRRAIELCIETFGVAQLVYGSDIPVADAAPTLRAVLGFGESVAHMIRDVNPTRLLP
;
A
#
# COMPACT_ATOMS: atom_id res chain seq x y z
N MET A 1 -12.77 11.11 -16.58
CA MET A 1 -12.71 9.79 -15.92
C MET A 1 -11.24 9.48 -15.75
N THR A 2 -10.76 9.34 -14.54
CA THR A 2 -9.32 9.09 -14.30
C THR A 2 -9.16 7.71 -13.66
N VAL A 3 -8.78 6.73 -14.45
CA VAL A 3 -8.54 5.37 -13.96
C VAL A 3 -7.25 5.34 -13.15
N VAL A 4 -7.37 5.03 -11.86
CA VAL A 4 -6.29 5.09 -10.89
C VAL A 4 -5.94 3.70 -10.36
N ASP A 5 -4.66 3.46 -10.20
CA ASP A 5 -4.09 2.35 -9.43
C ASP A 5 -3.40 2.92 -8.18
N LEU A 6 -3.95 2.67 -7.00
CA LEU A 6 -3.46 3.26 -5.75
C LEU A 6 -2.30 2.49 -5.10
N HIS A 7 -1.94 1.33 -5.62
CA HIS A 7 -0.94 0.47 -4.99
C HIS A 7 0.04 -0.07 -6.02
N GLN A 8 1.12 0.66 -6.22
CA GLN A 8 2.26 0.22 -7.01
C GLN A 8 3.57 0.52 -6.28
N HIS A 9 4.62 -0.19 -6.65
CA HIS A 9 5.96 0.01 -6.11
C HIS A 9 6.93 0.37 -7.24
N LEU A 10 7.78 1.36 -6.99
CA LEU A 10 8.77 1.82 -7.95
C LEU A 10 10.06 2.20 -7.22
N TRP A 11 11.19 1.68 -7.69
CA TRP A 11 12.51 1.98 -7.14
C TRP A 11 13.29 2.85 -8.10
N PRO A 12 13.59 4.10 -7.74
CA PRO A 12 14.48 4.95 -8.51
C PRO A 12 15.88 4.34 -8.64
N GLU A 13 16.59 4.66 -9.71
CA GLU A 13 17.93 4.12 -9.96
C GLU A 13 18.92 4.42 -8.83
N ALA A 14 18.82 5.61 -8.22
CA ALA A 14 19.62 5.97 -7.05
C ALA A 14 19.38 5.04 -5.86
N PHE A 15 18.13 4.66 -5.61
CA PHE A 15 17.77 3.72 -4.55
C PHE A 15 18.27 2.29 -4.83
N VAL A 16 18.13 1.82 -6.08
CA VAL A 16 18.69 0.54 -6.53
C VAL A 16 20.22 0.53 -6.33
N SER A 17 20.90 1.63 -6.67
CA SER A 17 22.34 1.78 -6.47
C SER A 17 22.71 1.78 -4.98
N ALA A 18 21.95 2.47 -4.14
CA ALA A 18 22.17 2.49 -2.70
C ALA A 18 22.01 1.09 -2.08
N LEU A 19 20.97 0.34 -2.47
CA LEU A 19 20.81 -1.05 -2.03
C LEU A 19 21.94 -1.97 -2.52
N SER A 20 22.47 -1.73 -3.72
CA SER A 20 23.57 -2.52 -4.29
C SER A 20 24.91 -2.27 -3.58
N ALA A 21 25.08 -1.12 -2.94
CA ALA A 21 26.27 -0.77 -2.17
C ALA A 21 26.26 -1.38 -0.75
N ARG A 22 25.15 -1.90 -0.28
CA ARG A 22 24.99 -2.48 1.06
C ARG A 22 25.42 -3.95 1.09
N THR A 23 25.76 -4.42 2.30
CA THR A 23 26.14 -5.83 2.57
C THR A 23 25.24 -6.49 3.61
N GLU A 24 24.44 -5.72 4.32
CA GLU A 24 23.45 -6.19 5.31
C GLU A 24 22.02 -5.88 4.82
N PRO A 25 21.04 -6.74 5.10
CA PRO A 25 19.66 -6.52 4.66
C PRO A 25 19.07 -5.16 5.11
N PRO A 26 18.30 -4.51 4.22
CA PRO A 26 18.06 -4.87 2.83
C PRO A 26 19.25 -4.54 1.92
N PHE A 27 19.59 -5.43 0.99
CA PHE A 27 20.60 -5.16 -0.04
C PHE A 27 20.29 -5.88 -1.36
N LEU A 28 20.91 -5.44 -2.44
CA LEU A 28 20.84 -6.08 -3.75
C LEU A 28 22.15 -6.79 -4.11
N ARG A 29 22.02 -8.03 -4.60
CA ARG A 29 23.11 -8.81 -5.20
C ARG A 29 22.72 -9.19 -6.62
N GLY A 30 23.14 -8.37 -7.58
CA GLY A 30 22.66 -8.48 -8.96
C GLY A 30 21.15 -8.18 -9.04
N SER A 31 20.36 -9.16 -9.46
CA SER A 31 18.90 -9.06 -9.49
C SER A 31 18.19 -9.65 -8.26
N THR A 32 18.94 -10.16 -7.28
CA THR A 32 18.36 -10.75 -6.07
C THR A 32 18.36 -9.73 -4.95
N VAL A 33 17.18 -9.37 -4.43
CA VAL A 33 17.06 -8.59 -3.20
C VAL A 33 17.11 -9.52 -1.99
N VAL A 34 17.92 -9.16 -1.01
CA VAL A 34 18.05 -9.86 0.26
C VAL A 34 17.41 -9.03 1.35
N LEU A 35 16.34 -9.56 1.92
CA LEU A 35 15.54 -8.93 2.97
C LEU A 35 15.63 -9.75 4.26
N GLY A 36 15.11 -9.22 5.36
CA GLY A 36 14.93 -9.99 6.59
C GLY A 36 14.01 -11.21 6.45
N GLU A 37 13.17 -11.24 5.39
CA GLU A 37 12.24 -12.34 5.08
C GLU A 37 12.86 -13.44 4.22
N GLY A 38 13.98 -13.17 3.55
CA GLY A 38 14.61 -14.09 2.62
C GLY A 38 15.15 -13.39 1.37
N GLU A 39 15.45 -14.20 0.37
CA GLU A 39 15.98 -13.74 -0.93
C GLU A 39 14.90 -13.83 -2.00
N PHE A 40 14.78 -12.80 -2.84
CA PHE A 40 13.78 -12.71 -3.90
C PHE A 40 14.41 -12.21 -5.19
N ASP A 41 14.16 -12.89 -6.29
CA ASP A 41 14.60 -12.44 -7.60
C ASP A 41 13.67 -11.36 -8.14
N LEU A 42 14.27 -10.28 -8.64
CA LEU A 42 13.58 -9.13 -9.21
C LEU A 42 13.97 -8.93 -10.67
N ASP A 43 13.02 -8.57 -11.51
CA ASP A 43 13.34 -7.93 -12.78
C ASP A 43 13.46 -6.42 -12.55
N LEU A 44 14.68 -5.92 -12.35
CA LEU A 44 14.92 -4.50 -12.08
C LEU A 44 14.42 -3.57 -13.19
N ARG A 45 14.24 -4.09 -14.42
CA ARG A 45 13.68 -3.32 -15.54
C ARG A 45 12.22 -2.94 -15.30
N GLU A 46 11.48 -3.66 -14.43
CA GLU A 46 10.12 -3.29 -14.04
C GLU A 46 10.07 -1.98 -13.22
N HIS A 47 11.22 -1.50 -12.76
CA HIS A 47 11.36 -0.20 -12.10
C HIS A 47 11.76 0.93 -13.07
N GLU A 48 11.98 0.65 -14.35
CA GLU A 48 12.21 1.66 -15.38
C GLU A 48 10.93 2.42 -15.72
N LEU A 49 11.00 3.76 -15.73
CA LEU A 49 9.83 4.61 -16.00
C LEU A 49 9.13 4.26 -17.33
N GLY A 50 9.88 4.06 -18.41
CA GLY A 50 9.30 3.72 -19.70
C GLY A 50 8.52 2.41 -19.71
N ARG A 51 9.00 1.38 -19.02
CA ARG A 51 8.28 0.12 -18.87
C ARG A 51 7.03 0.27 -18.00
N ARG A 52 7.12 1.07 -16.94
CA ARG A 52 6.00 1.37 -16.07
C ARG A 52 4.88 2.07 -16.85
N LEU A 53 5.20 3.12 -17.60
CA LEU A 53 4.20 3.82 -18.42
C LEU A 53 3.56 2.91 -19.48
N ALA A 54 4.35 2.06 -20.14
CA ALA A 54 3.80 1.05 -21.07
C ALA A 54 2.88 0.02 -20.38
N ALA A 55 3.16 -0.34 -19.12
CA ALA A 55 2.27 -1.20 -18.35
C ALA A 55 0.96 -0.49 -18.00
N LEU A 56 1.00 0.78 -17.61
CA LEU A 56 -0.20 1.58 -17.35
C LEU A 56 -1.09 1.68 -18.61
N ASP A 57 -0.48 1.92 -19.77
CA ASP A 57 -1.22 1.97 -21.04
C ASP A 57 -1.90 0.65 -21.38
N ARG A 58 -1.19 -0.46 -21.22
CA ARG A 58 -1.73 -1.81 -21.45
C ARG A 58 -2.93 -2.11 -20.55
N ASP A 59 -2.89 -1.69 -19.27
CA ASP A 59 -3.88 -2.00 -18.26
C ASP A 59 -5.01 -0.94 -18.20
N GLY A 60 -4.94 0.08 -19.09
CA GLY A 60 -5.89 1.18 -19.15
C GLY A 60 -5.92 2.00 -17.84
N THR A 61 -4.76 2.21 -17.23
CA THR A 61 -4.57 3.01 -16.03
C THR A 61 -4.01 4.38 -16.42
N GLU A 62 -4.65 5.45 -15.98
CA GLU A 62 -4.25 6.83 -16.30
C GLU A 62 -3.26 7.37 -15.28
N LEU A 63 -3.43 7.01 -14.00
CA LEU A 63 -2.58 7.45 -12.90
C LEU A 63 -2.25 6.28 -11.99
N ALA A 64 -0.98 6.12 -11.63
CA ALA A 64 -0.56 5.20 -10.60
C ALA A 64 0.04 5.95 -9.39
N VAL A 65 -0.34 5.50 -8.19
CA VAL A 65 0.27 5.96 -6.94
C VAL A 65 1.35 4.96 -6.55
N VAL A 66 2.58 5.46 -6.45
CA VAL A 66 3.75 4.64 -6.13
C VAL A 66 4.22 4.86 -4.70
N SER A 67 4.60 3.78 -4.03
CA SER A 67 5.12 3.79 -2.66
C SER A 67 6.37 2.92 -2.54
N LEU A 68 7.16 3.16 -1.51
CA LEU A 68 8.17 2.20 -1.08
C LEU A 68 7.49 1.05 -0.34
N GLN A 69 7.82 -0.20 -0.72
CA GLN A 69 7.32 -1.35 0.03
C GLN A 69 7.85 -1.32 1.46
N THR A 70 6.98 -1.28 2.44
CA THR A 70 7.40 -1.32 3.85
C THR A 70 7.98 -2.68 4.24
N THR A 71 7.65 -3.74 3.49
CA THR A 71 8.25 -5.08 3.63
C THR A 71 9.75 -5.14 3.35
N ILE A 72 10.32 -4.11 2.67
CA ILE A 72 11.78 -3.99 2.51
C ILE A 72 12.50 -3.86 3.86
N GLY A 73 11.79 -3.43 4.91
CA GLY A 73 12.27 -3.47 6.28
C GLY A 73 13.18 -2.32 6.69
N LEU A 74 13.07 -1.15 6.06
CA LEU A 74 13.85 0.04 6.47
C LEU A 74 13.58 0.45 7.91
N ASP A 75 12.40 0.17 8.44
CA ASP A 75 12.03 0.48 9.82
C ASP A 75 12.84 -0.30 10.88
N ARG A 76 13.58 -1.33 10.45
CA ARG A 76 14.47 -2.14 11.31
C ARG A 76 15.91 -1.67 11.29
N LEU A 77 16.23 -0.72 10.43
CA LEU A 77 17.57 -0.15 10.34
C LEU A 77 17.81 0.88 11.46
N PRO A 78 19.08 1.13 11.79
CA PRO A 78 19.45 2.28 12.61
C PRO A 78 18.87 3.57 12.04
N PRO A 79 18.41 4.53 12.87
CA PRO A 79 17.70 5.72 12.41
C PRO A 79 18.42 6.52 11.31
N GLY A 80 19.75 6.61 11.36
CA GLY A 80 20.55 7.32 10.36
C GLY A 80 20.55 6.62 9.00
N GLU A 81 20.73 5.30 8.97
CA GLU A 81 20.71 4.51 7.72
C GLU A 81 19.30 4.52 7.10
N ARG A 82 18.27 4.41 7.94
CA ARG A 82 16.89 4.52 7.49
C ARG A 82 16.61 5.88 6.84
N ALA A 83 17.02 6.97 7.51
CA ALA A 83 16.79 8.32 7.01
C ALA A 83 17.46 8.54 5.65
N GLU A 84 18.72 8.11 5.48
CA GLU A 84 19.45 8.21 4.23
C GLU A 84 18.76 7.45 3.09
N LEU A 85 18.33 6.21 3.31
CA LEU A 85 17.66 5.42 2.27
C LEU A 85 16.28 5.96 1.93
N VAL A 86 15.54 6.48 2.91
CA VAL A 86 14.25 7.14 2.68
C VAL A 86 14.44 8.40 1.84
N GLU A 87 15.42 9.25 2.17
CA GLU A 87 15.74 10.46 1.42
C GLU A 87 16.07 10.14 -0.04
N ILE A 88 16.99 9.18 -0.27
CA ILE A 88 17.38 8.74 -1.63
C ILE A 88 16.14 8.25 -2.41
N TRP A 89 15.28 7.47 -1.78
CA TRP A 89 14.08 6.95 -2.44
C TRP A 89 13.06 8.07 -2.75
N GLU A 90 12.82 8.98 -1.79
CA GLU A 90 11.86 10.08 -1.94
C GLU A 90 12.31 11.06 -3.02
N GLU A 91 13.58 11.50 -3.01
CA GLU A 91 14.13 12.38 -4.05
C GLU A 91 14.00 11.77 -5.45
N GLY A 92 14.45 10.52 -5.61
CA GLY A 92 14.35 9.83 -6.90
C GLY A 92 12.91 9.57 -7.33
N THR A 93 11.98 9.33 -6.39
CA THR A 93 10.56 9.18 -6.70
C THR A 93 9.95 10.48 -7.19
N LEU A 94 10.28 11.61 -6.58
CA LEU A 94 9.81 12.93 -7.05
C LEU A 94 10.34 13.26 -8.45
N GLU A 95 11.57 12.88 -8.78
CA GLU A 95 12.13 13.02 -10.14
C GLU A 95 11.34 12.17 -11.15
N LEU A 96 11.01 10.92 -10.80
CA LEU A 96 10.20 10.03 -11.66
C LEU A 96 8.78 10.58 -11.85
N VAL A 97 8.15 11.06 -10.78
CA VAL A 97 6.82 11.70 -10.83
C VAL A 97 6.84 12.93 -11.75
N ALA A 98 7.85 13.79 -11.61
CA ALA A 98 8.01 14.97 -12.47
C ALA A 98 8.21 14.62 -13.95
N SER A 99 8.84 13.47 -14.23
CA SER A 99 9.13 12.99 -15.59
C SER A 99 7.99 12.18 -16.22
N ALA A 100 6.93 11.89 -15.47
CA ALA A 100 5.85 10.99 -15.89
C ALA A 100 4.62 11.69 -16.50
N ASP A 101 4.68 12.97 -16.81
CA ASP A 101 3.58 13.76 -17.43
C ASP A 101 2.23 13.57 -16.72
N GLY A 102 2.22 13.56 -15.37
CA GLY A 102 1.02 13.38 -14.57
C GLY A 102 0.52 11.93 -14.48
N ARG A 103 1.28 10.95 -14.97
CA ARG A 103 0.91 9.52 -14.94
C ARG A 103 1.31 8.83 -13.62
N LEU A 104 2.12 9.49 -12.79
CA LEU A 104 2.53 9.00 -11.48
C LEU A 104 2.28 10.03 -10.39
N ALA A 105 1.93 9.55 -9.20
CA ALA A 105 1.97 10.29 -7.95
C ALA A 105 2.70 9.44 -6.91
N GLY A 106 3.31 10.07 -5.90
CA GLY A 106 4.09 9.37 -4.89
C GLY A 106 3.47 9.44 -3.50
N LEU A 107 3.74 8.42 -2.65
CA LEU A 107 3.52 8.45 -1.21
C LEU A 107 4.85 8.58 -0.50
N SER A 108 4.95 9.49 0.47
CA SER A 108 6.13 9.60 1.32
C SER A 108 6.39 8.29 2.10
N ALA A 109 7.63 7.92 2.27
CA ALA A 109 8.08 6.76 3.05
C ALA A 109 8.44 7.13 4.51
N GLY A 110 8.03 8.32 4.96
CA GLY A 110 8.24 8.82 6.31
C GLY A 110 9.32 9.90 6.43
N GLY A 111 9.73 10.50 5.31
CA GLY A 111 10.51 11.73 5.23
C GLY A 111 9.61 12.97 5.16
N SER A 112 9.76 13.79 4.10
CA SER A 112 8.90 14.94 3.86
C SER A 112 7.60 14.53 3.17
N LEU A 113 6.51 15.26 3.45
CA LEU A 113 5.26 15.14 2.68
C LEU A 113 5.21 16.08 1.46
N ASP A 114 6.24 16.91 1.23
CA ASP A 114 6.23 17.88 0.15
C ASP A 114 6.38 17.17 -1.21
N GLY A 115 5.43 17.42 -2.11
CA GLY A 115 5.37 16.76 -3.42
C GLY A 115 4.69 15.39 -3.42
N PHE A 116 4.27 14.86 -2.26
CA PHE A 116 3.56 13.61 -2.12
C PHE A 116 2.07 13.81 -1.87
N VAL A 117 1.25 12.87 -2.37
CA VAL A 117 -0.22 12.91 -2.20
C VAL A 117 -0.69 12.27 -0.90
N GLY A 118 0.22 11.66 -0.15
CA GLY A 118 -0.02 10.98 1.11
C GLY A 118 1.26 10.36 1.66
N ALA A 119 1.13 9.46 2.62
CA ALA A 119 2.24 8.70 3.16
C ALA A 119 1.92 7.21 3.26
N ALA A 120 2.94 6.37 3.07
CA ALA A 120 2.87 4.93 3.31
C ALA A 120 3.56 4.56 4.62
N VAL A 121 2.89 3.74 5.44
CA VAL A 121 3.46 3.22 6.70
C VAL A 121 3.30 1.71 6.80
N GLY A 122 4.20 1.07 7.51
CA GLY A 122 4.05 -0.34 7.85
C GLY A 122 2.90 -0.57 8.85
N SER A 123 2.21 -1.68 8.70
CA SER A 123 1.09 -2.09 9.55
C SER A 123 1.42 -2.11 11.04
N ASP A 124 2.66 -2.48 11.39
CA ASP A 124 3.13 -2.53 12.78
C ASP A 124 3.15 -1.13 13.44
N SER A 125 3.28 -0.07 12.65
CA SER A 125 3.27 1.32 13.16
C SER A 125 1.93 1.68 13.81
N LEU A 126 0.82 1.07 13.38
CA LEU A 126 -0.51 1.32 13.95
C LEU A 126 -0.69 0.72 15.35
N ALA A 127 0.24 -0.08 15.83
CA ALA A 127 0.26 -0.54 17.23
C ALA A 127 0.55 0.61 18.22
N ASN A 128 1.13 1.71 17.75
CA ASN A 128 1.41 2.89 18.56
C ASN A 128 0.98 4.18 17.85
N LEU A 129 -0.32 4.48 17.93
CA LEU A 129 -0.91 5.65 17.28
C LEU A 129 -0.37 6.98 17.85
N ASP A 130 0.10 7.01 19.07
CA ASP A 130 0.69 8.23 19.66
C ASP A 130 2.04 8.56 19.00
N ALA A 131 2.83 7.56 18.65
CA ALA A 131 4.07 7.76 17.92
C ALA A 131 3.80 8.23 16.48
N LEU A 132 2.69 7.80 15.87
CA LEU A 132 2.28 8.23 14.53
C LEU A 132 1.55 9.59 14.52
N ALA A 133 1.07 10.09 15.67
CA ALA A 133 0.22 11.27 15.72
C ALA A 133 0.77 12.48 14.94
N PRO A 134 2.06 12.83 15.00
CA PRO A 134 2.57 13.97 14.21
C PRO A 134 2.38 13.81 12.69
N LEU A 135 2.54 12.59 12.17
CA LEU A 135 2.31 12.30 10.75
C LEU A 135 0.82 12.34 10.42
N LEU A 136 -0.03 11.71 11.25
CA LEU A 136 -1.48 11.66 11.03
C LEU A 136 -2.12 13.05 11.09
N ASP A 137 -1.68 13.89 12.03
CA ASP A 137 -2.14 15.28 12.16
C ASP A 137 -1.74 16.10 10.92
N GLU A 138 -0.54 15.91 10.39
CA GLU A 138 -0.08 16.62 9.20
C GLU A 138 -0.78 16.14 7.92
N LEU A 139 -1.02 14.83 7.77
CA LEU A 139 -1.82 14.29 6.67
C LEU A 139 -3.25 14.86 6.69
N ALA A 140 -3.90 14.83 7.85
CA ALA A 140 -5.24 15.39 8.02
C ALA A 140 -5.29 16.89 7.68
N ARG A 141 -4.28 17.66 8.14
CA ARG A 141 -4.17 19.09 7.86
C ARG A 141 -3.99 19.39 6.37
N ARG A 142 -3.30 18.50 5.63
CA ARG A 142 -3.07 18.65 4.17
C ARG A 142 -4.23 18.11 3.33
N GLY A 143 -5.18 17.39 3.90
CA GLY A 143 -6.20 16.65 3.16
C GLY A 143 -5.60 15.49 2.36
N ALA A 144 -4.45 14.98 2.81
CA ALA A 144 -3.76 13.83 2.23
C ALA A 144 -4.22 12.53 2.91
N PHE A 145 -3.89 11.37 2.35
CA PHE A 145 -4.31 10.09 2.90
C PHE A 145 -3.14 9.27 3.48
N LEU A 146 -3.48 8.35 4.38
CA LEU A 146 -2.57 7.34 4.90
C LEU A 146 -2.76 6.04 4.12
N PHE A 147 -1.66 5.45 3.64
CA PHE A 147 -1.62 4.11 3.07
C PHE A 147 -0.93 3.15 4.05
N VAL A 148 -1.65 2.12 4.48
CA VAL A 148 -1.14 1.11 5.42
C VAL A 148 -0.80 -0.15 4.63
N HIS A 149 0.46 -0.55 4.69
CA HIS A 149 1.00 -1.70 3.94
C HIS A 149 1.59 -2.72 4.92
N PRO A 150 1.66 -4.04 4.60
CA PRO A 150 2.31 -5.03 5.46
C PRO A 150 3.74 -4.63 5.83
N SER A 151 4.13 -4.84 7.09
CA SER A 151 5.50 -4.50 7.55
C SER A 151 6.54 -5.56 7.21
N GLY A 152 6.10 -6.75 6.84
CA GLY A 152 7.00 -7.88 6.67
C GLY A 152 7.63 -8.36 7.97
N GLY A 153 8.71 -9.12 7.88
CA GLY A 153 9.47 -9.57 9.03
C GLY A 153 10.21 -10.90 8.80
N PRO A 154 11.17 -11.24 9.64
CA PRO A 154 11.94 -12.46 9.48
C PRO A 154 11.05 -13.69 9.54
N VAL A 155 11.28 -14.63 8.61
CA VAL A 155 10.53 -15.89 8.48
C VAL A 155 11.53 -17.03 8.23
N GLU A 156 11.92 -17.75 9.26
CA GLU A 156 12.85 -18.84 9.13
C GLU A 156 12.16 -20.16 8.80
N GLY A 157 12.76 -20.93 7.89
CA GLY A 157 12.35 -22.32 7.59
C GLY A 157 10.95 -22.45 6.99
N ARG A 158 10.40 -21.40 6.41
CA ARG A 158 9.07 -21.39 5.78
C ARG A 158 9.19 -21.32 4.25
N PRO A 159 8.18 -21.80 3.52
CA PRO A 159 8.17 -21.69 2.07
C PRO A 159 8.03 -20.23 1.63
N PRO A 160 8.48 -19.85 0.41
CA PRO A 160 8.50 -18.44 -0.07
C PRO A 160 7.15 -17.72 -0.02
N TRP A 161 6.04 -18.43 -0.16
CA TRP A 161 4.69 -17.87 -0.11
C TRP A 161 4.17 -17.58 1.31
N TRP A 162 4.92 -17.97 2.36
CA TRP A 162 4.41 -17.93 3.73
C TRP A 162 4.13 -16.51 4.22
N SER A 163 5.03 -15.57 3.96
CA SER A 163 4.83 -14.17 4.36
C SER A 163 3.55 -13.61 3.74
N ALA A 164 3.39 -13.79 2.44
CA ALA A 164 2.23 -13.28 1.71
C ALA A 164 0.89 -13.88 2.18
N ALA A 165 0.87 -15.16 2.56
CA ALA A 165 -0.38 -15.86 2.92
C ALA A 165 -0.70 -15.89 4.42
N ALA A 166 0.30 -15.71 5.29
CA ALA A 166 0.13 -15.86 6.73
C ALA A 166 0.55 -14.62 7.52
N VAL A 167 1.72 -14.03 7.21
CA VAL A 167 2.25 -12.90 7.98
C VAL A 167 1.53 -11.60 7.63
N TYR A 168 1.51 -11.24 6.35
CA TYR A 168 0.93 -9.98 5.88
C TYR A 168 -0.57 -9.85 6.22
N PRO A 169 -1.43 -10.87 5.97
CA PRO A 169 -2.82 -10.78 6.37
C PRO A 169 -3.01 -10.60 7.88
N ALA A 170 -2.22 -11.29 8.71
CA ALA A 170 -2.31 -11.15 10.16
C ALA A 170 -1.89 -9.75 10.64
N GLN A 171 -0.82 -9.19 10.08
CA GLN A 171 -0.37 -7.84 10.36
C GLN A 171 -1.41 -6.80 9.95
N MET A 172 -1.98 -6.93 8.75
CA MET A 172 -3.00 -6.01 8.25
C MET A 172 -4.29 -6.08 9.06
N GLN A 173 -4.72 -7.28 9.48
CA GLN A 173 -5.86 -7.41 10.40
C GLN A 173 -5.60 -6.70 11.72
N ALA A 174 -4.42 -6.87 12.32
CA ALA A 174 -4.06 -6.20 13.55
C ALA A 174 -4.05 -4.68 13.38
N ALA A 175 -3.47 -4.17 12.30
CA ALA A 175 -3.45 -2.74 11.98
C ALA A 175 -4.86 -2.17 11.82
N TYR A 176 -5.73 -2.86 11.08
CA TYR A 176 -7.13 -2.46 10.92
C TYR A 176 -7.86 -2.42 12.27
N MET A 177 -7.69 -3.42 13.13
CA MET A 177 -8.30 -3.45 14.46
C MET A 177 -7.76 -2.34 15.37
N ASN A 178 -6.46 -2.01 15.31
CA ASN A 178 -5.88 -0.88 16.05
C ASN A 178 -6.47 0.46 15.58
N TRP A 179 -6.68 0.61 14.27
CA TRP A 179 -7.33 1.80 13.72
C TRP A 179 -8.77 1.93 14.22
N LEU A 180 -9.56 0.87 14.15
CA LEU A 180 -10.94 0.85 14.66
C LEU A 180 -11.01 1.16 16.15
N ALA A 181 -10.03 0.69 16.95
CA ALA A 181 -10.03 0.85 18.39
C ALA A 181 -9.67 2.27 18.86
N GLY A 182 -8.99 3.08 18.06
CA GLY A 182 -8.56 4.40 18.53
C GLY A 182 -8.21 5.42 17.45
N GLY A 183 -7.80 4.99 16.27
CA GLY A 183 -7.39 5.90 15.20
C GLY A 183 -8.58 6.61 14.57
N GLN A 184 -9.61 5.88 14.28
CA GLN A 184 -10.80 6.33 13.58
C GLN A 184 -11.55 7.47 14.29
N GLU A 185 -11.70 7.40 15.59
CA GLU A 185 -12.34 8.45 16.39
C GLU A 185 -11.44 9.69 16.49
N ARG A 186 -10.11 9.49 16.62
CA ARG A 186 -9.14 10.57 16.81
C ARG A 186 -8.87 11.34 15.52
N TRP A 187 -8.88 10.67 14.36
CA TRP A 187 -8.65 11.27 13.04
C TRP A 187 -9.83 11.02 12.10
N GLU A 188 -11.00 11.44 12.52
CA GLU A 188 -12.29 11.17 11.86
C GLU A 188 -12.33 11.61 10.39
N SER A 189 -11.60 12.66 10.01
CA SER A 189 -11.56 13.17 8.65
C SER A 189 -10.41 12.62 7.79
N LEU A 190 -9.46 11.87 8.36
CA LEU A 190 -8.31 11.36 7.65
C LEU A 190 -8.69 10.14 6.80
N PRO A 191 -8.55 10.19 5.47
CA PRO A 191 -8.71 9.00 4.66
C PRO A 191 -7.57 8.00 4.91
N VAL A 192 -7.93 6.72 5.10
CA VAL A 192 -6.97 5.64 5.30
C VAL A 192 -7.25 4.50 4.34
N VAL A 193 -6.23 4.06 3.63
CA VAL A 193 -6.29 2.91 2.72
C VAL A 193 -5.51 1.76 3.33
N PHE A 194 -6.15 0.63 3.52
CA PHE A 194 -5.51 -0.60 3.97
C PHE A 194 -5.23 -1.51 2.78
N ALA A 195 -3.97 -1.84 2.57
CA ALA A 195 -3.55 -2.78 1.53
C ALA A 195 -4.14 -4.18 1.71
N ILE A 196 -4.17 -4.95 0.63
CA ILE A 196 -4.57 -6.36 0.58
C ILE A 196 -5.86 -6.67 1.36
N LEU A 197 -6.94 -5.88 1.10
CA LEU A 197 -8.25 -6.00 1.74
C LEU A 197 -8.17 -6.02 3.28
N ALA A 198 -7.24 -5.25 3.88
CA ALA A 198 -6.96 -5.26 5.32
C ALA A 198 -6.76 -6.67 5.90
N GLY A 199 -6.13 -7.56 5.12
CA GLY A 199 -5.86 -8.94 5.54
C GLY A 199 -7.12 -9.80 5.76
N GLY A 200 -8.24 -9.47 5.12
CA GLY A 200 -9.52 -10.18 5.32
C GLY A 200 -10.36 -9.61 6.47
N ALA A 201 -10.36 -8.30 6.66
CA ALA A 201 -11.13 -7.60 7.68
C ALA A 201 -12.62 -8.02 7.79
N PRO A 202 -13.36 -8.33 6.70
CA PRO A 202 -14.76 -8.76 6.79
C PRO A 202 -15.01 -9.90 7.77
N PHE A 203 -14.13 -10.89 7.79
CA PHE A 203 -14.28 -12.04 8.71
C PHE A 203 -14.25 -11.64 10.19
N GLN A 204 -13.55 -10.57 10.55
CA GLN A 204 -13.42 -10.13 11.93
C GLN A 204 -14.63 -9.32 12.39
N LEU A 205 -15.34 -8.67 11.49
CA LEU A 205 -16.49 -7.84 11.84
C LEU A 205 -17.65 -8.67 12.41
N GLU A 206 -17.98 -9.81 11.79
CA GLU A 206 -19.01 -10.72 12.34
C GLU A 206 -18.58 -11.25 13.72
N ARG A 207 -17.30 -11.55 13.89
CA ARG A 207 -16.76 -11.99 15.17
C ARG A 207 -16.85 -10.89 16.24
N LEU A 208 -16.61 -9.64 15.89
CA LEU A 208 -16.79 -8.49 16.78
C LEU A 208 -18.27 -8.33 17.20
N ALA A 209 -19.18 -8.45 16.25
CA ALA A 209 -20.61 -8.40 16.53
C ALA A 209 -21.06 -9.44 17.58
N THR A 210 -20.53 -10.67 17.52
CA THR A 210 -20.78 -11.70 18.53
C THR A 210 -20.21 -11.37 19.92
N ARG A 211 -19.37 -10.34 20.03
CA ARG A 211 -18.80 -9.84 21.28
C ARG A 211 -19.48 -8.55 21.77
N GLY A 212 -20.58 -8.17 21.14
CA GLY A 212 -21.36 -6.99 21.53
C GLY A 212 -20.85 -5.67 20.97
N VAL A 213 -19.92 -5.70 20.02
CA VAL A 213 -19.47 -4.48 19.32
C VAL A 213 -20.51 -4.11 18.26
N ASP A 214 -20.93 -2.85 18.24
CA ASP A 214 -21.75 -2.34 17.14
C ASP A 214 -20.87 -2.14 15.89
N VAL A 215 -20.87 -3.15 15.03
CA VAL A 215 -20.04 -3.16 13.81
C VAL A 215 -20.41 -2.03 12.85
N ARG A 216 -21.68 -1.58 12.84
CA ARG A 216 -22.09 -0.48 11.94
C ARG A 216 -21.43 0.84 12.33
N SER A 217 -21.22 1.06 13.63
CA SER A 217 -20.49 2.24 14.12
C SER A 217 -18.98 2.19 13.81
N THR A 218 -18.45 1.03 13.40
CA THR A 218 -17.03 0.88 13.03
C THR A 218 -16.76 1.06 11.54
N LEU A 219 -17.80 1.19 10.71
CA LEU A 219 -17.67 1.40 9.27
C LEU A 219 -17.71 2.89 8.96
N HIS A 220 -16.57 3.47 8.68
CA HIS A 220 -16.44 4.89 8.32
C HIS A 220 -16.18 5.08 6.84
N ASP A 221 -16.78 6.10 6.25
CA ASP A 221 -16.73 6.39 4.81
C ASP A 221 -15.31 6.76 4.31
N ASN A 222 -14.40 7.11 5.22
CA ASN A 222 -13.01 7.46 4.92
C ASN A 222 -12.02 6.30 5.10
N VAL A 223 -12.48 5.09 5.39
CA VAL A 223 -11.65 3.88 5.44
C VAL A 223 -11.83 3.09 4.15
N TYR A 224 -10.74 2.86 3.44
CA TYR A 224 -10.71 2.18 2.16
C TYR A 224 -9.88 0.90 2.23
N LEU A 225 -10.22 -0.07 1.41
CA LEU A 225 -9.50 -1.33 1.24
C LEU A 225 -9.04 -1.45 -0.20
N ASP A 226 -7.74 -1.68 -0.43
CA ASP A 226 -7.29 -1.95 -1.77
C ASP A 226 -7.47 -3.42 -2.14
N THR A 227 -7.57 -3.68 -3.44
CA THR A 227 -7.88 -5.00 -3.98
C THR A 227 -6.65 -5.85 -4.29
N ALA A 228 -5.44 -5.34 -4.06
CA ALA A 228 -4.18 -5.98 -4.44
C ALA A 228 -4.12 -7.45 -4.01
N SER A 229 -3.61 -8.29 -4.91
CA SER A 229 -3.37 -9.73 -4.70
C SER A 229 -4.63 -10.59 -4.47
N TYR A 230 -5.83 -10.01 -4.52
CA TYR A 230 -7.08 -10.76 -4.31
C TYR A 230 -7.92 -10.93 -5.59
N GLY A 231 -8.65 -12.04 -5.63
CA GLY A 231 -9.57 -12.39 -6.70
C GLY A 231 -11.02 -12.09 -6.35
N ARG A 232 -11.92 -12.42 -7.30
CA ARG A 232 -13.34 -12.09 -7.28
C ARG A 232 -14.04 -12.39 -5.95
N ARG A 233 -13.84 -13.59 -5.36
CA ARG A 233 -14.58 -14.01 -4.16
C ARG A 233 -14.27 -13.16 -2.92
N ALA A 234 -13.00 -12.81 -2.74
CA ALA A 234 -12.59 -11.97 -1.62
C ALA A 234 -13.10 -10.53 -1.81
N ILE A 235 -13.00 -9.99 -3.02
CA ILE A 235 -13.52 -8.65 -3.34
C ILE A 235 -15.05 -8.61 -3.18
N GLU A 236 -15.78 -9.64 -3.63
CA GLU A 236 -17.23 -9.76 -3.48
C GLU A 236 -17.65 -9.71 -2.00
N LEU A 237 -16.97 -10.48 -1.14
CA LEU A 237 -17.22 -10.45 0.31
C LEU A 237 -16.99 -9.03 0.89
N CYS A 238 -15.96 -8.32 0.44
CA CYS A 238 -15.74 -6.95 0.87
C CYS A 238 -16.83 -5.99 0.37
N ILE A 239 -17.30 -6.14 -0.87
CA ILE A 239 -18.42 -5.35 -1.40
C ILE A 239 -19.69 -5.59 -0.58
N GLU A 240 -19.99 -6.84 -0.24
CA GLU A 240 -21.16 -7.19 0.57
C GLU A 240 -21.08 -6.66 2.02
N THR A 241 -19.86 -6.58 2.56
CA THR A 241 -19.64 -6.17 3.95
C THR A 241 -19.55 -4.65 4.12
N PHE A 242 -18.78 -3.99 3.27
CA PHE A 242 -18.46 -2.56 3.39
C PHE A 242 -19.20 -1.69 2.37
N GLY A 243 -19.64 -2.29 1.27
CA GLY A 243 -20.07 -1.54 0.09
C GLY A 243 -18.94 -1.26 -0.89
N VAL A 244 -19.30 -1.02 -2.16
CA VAL A 244 -18.34 -0.74 -3.22
C VAL A 244 -17.60 0.59 -3.04
N ALA A 245 -18.20 1.55 -2.31
CA ALA A 245 -17.65 2.88 -2.10
C ALA A 245 -16.36 2.90 -1.27
N GLN A 246 -16.05 1.81 -0.57
CA GLN A 246 -14.86 1.69 0.27
C GLN A 246 -13.77 0.80 -0.34
N LEU A 247 -13.95 0.35 -1.59
CA LEU A 247 -12.91 -0.38 -2.29
C LEU A 247 -12.19 0.50 -3.30
N VAL A 248 -10.88 0.34 -3.37
CA VAL A 248 -10.02 0.99 -4.36
C VAL A 248 -9.17 -0.04 -5.08
N TYR A 249 -8.83 0.23 -6.33
CA TYR A 249 -7.96 -0.66 -7.09
C TYR A 249 -6.50 -0.49 -6.67
N GLY A 250 -5.84 -1.60 -6.40
CA GLY A 250 -4.41 -1.74 -6.23
C GLY A 250 -3.91 -2.95 -7.00
N SER A 251 -2.81 -2.82 -7.72
CA SER A 251 -2.21 -3.91 -8.50
C SER A 251 -1.08 -4.62 -7.77
N ASP A 252 -0.36 -3.92 -6.92
CA ASP A 252 0.87 -4.37 -6.25
C ASP A 252 2.01 -4.72 -7.23
N ILE A 253 2.04 -4.09 -8.42
CA ILE A 253 3.15 -4.29 -9.37
C ILE A 253 4.40 -3.53 -8.90
N PRO A 254 5.59 -4.12 -9.11
CA PRO A 254 5.91 -5.34 -9.82
C PRO A 254 5.95 -6.60 -8.93
N VAL A 255 5.49 -6.52 -7.69
CA VAL A 255 5.58 -7.62 -6.71
C VAL A 255 4.61 -8.74 -7.02
N ALA A 256 3.40 -8.41 -7.47
CA ALA A 256 2.36 -9.37 -7.81
C ALA A 256 1.95 -9.29 -9.29
N ASP A 257 1.41 -10.40 -9.84
CA ASP A 257 0.70 -10.37 -11.12
C ASP A 257 -0.65 -9.67 -10.95
N ALA A 258 -0.78 -8.48 -11.50
CA ALA A 258 -1.99 -7.67 -11.43
C ALA A 258 -3.17 -8.24 -12.24
N ALA A 259 -2.92 -9.08 -13.24
CA ALA A 259 -3.95 -9.52 -14.19
C ALA A 259 -5.13 -10.29 -13.55
N PRO A 260 -4.94 -11.17 -12.54
CA PRO A 260 -6.07 -11.79 -11.86
C PRO A 260 -6.97 -10.80 -11.13
N THR A 261 -6.39 -9.84 -10.41
CA THR A 261 -7.13 -8.81 -9.66
C THR A 261 -7.87 -7.87 -10.61
N LEU A 262 -7.21 -7.39 -11.66
CA LEU A 262 -7.84 -6.54 -12.68
C LEU A 262 -9.03 -7.24 -13.35
N ARG A 263 -8.86 -8.51 -13.76
CA ARG A 263 -9.96 -9.29 -14.33
C ARG A 263 -11.11 -9.47 -13.34
N ALA A 264 -10.81 -9.66 -12.05
CA ALA A 264 -11.83 -9.80 -11.02
C ALA A 264 -12.65 -8.50 -10.88
N VAL A 265 -11.98 -7.35 -10.79
CA VAL A 265 -12.63 -6.04 -10.68
C VAL A 265 -13.49 -5.75 -11.92
N LEU A 266 -12.95 -5.91 -13.12
CA LEU A 266 -13.71 -5.73 -14.38
C LEU A 266 -14.90 -6.71 -14.49
N GLY A 267 -14.77 -7.91 -13.97
CA GLY A 267 -15.80 -8.94 -13.97
C GLY A 267 -17.04 -8.64 -13.11
N PHE A 268 -17.02 -7.62 -12.25
CA PHE A 268 -18.22 -7.14 -11.52
C PHE A 268 -19.13 -6.24 -12.37
N GLY A 269 -18.68 -5.87 -13.56
CA GLY A 269 -19.42 -4.98 -14.47
C GLY A 269 -18.94 -3.54 -14.38
N GLU A 270 -19.32 -2.76 -15.40
CA GLU A 270 -18.80 -1.41 -15.65
C GLU A 270 -19.00 -0.46 -14.44
N SER A 271 -20.18 -0.44 -13.83
CA SER A 271 -20.49 0.45 -12.73
C SER A 271 -19.62 0.18 -11.49
N VAL A 272 -19.42 -1.09 -11.14
CA VAL A 272 -18.58 -1.47 -9.99
C VAL A 272 -17.10 -1.20 -10.29
N ALA A 273 -16.64 -1.57 -11.48
CA ALA A 273 -15.26 -1.30 -11.89
C ALA A 273 -14.95 0.20 -11.93
N HIS A 274 -15.89 1.02 -12.41
CA HIS A 274 -15.76 2.48 -12.38
C HIS A 274 -15.66 3.03 -10.96
N MET A 275 -16.50 2.55 -10.04
CA MET A 275 -16.40 2.95 -8.63
C MET A 275 -15.01 2.63 -8.05
N ILE A 276 -14.52 1.41 -8.23
CA ILE A 276 -13.27 0.93 -7.63
C ILE A 276 -12.03 1.54 -8.27
N ARG A 277 -12.07 1.82 -9.59
CA ARG A 277 -10.89 2.28 -10.35
C ARG A 277 -10.84 3.78 -10.62
N ASP A 278 -11.96 4.48 -10.48
CA ASP A 278 -12.04 5.91 -10.81
C ASP A 278 -12.63 6.71 -9.63
N VAL A 279 -13.90 6.52 -9.30
CA VAL A 279 -14.61 7.40 -8.35
C VAL A 279 -13.98 7.38 -6.96
N ASN A 280 -13.74 6.18 -6.41
CA ASN A 280 -13.23 6.08 -5.03
C ASN A 280 -11.78 6.55 -4.92
N PRO A 281 -10.82 6.09 -5.76
CA PRO A 281 -9.45 6.54 -5.63
C PRO A 281 -9.27 8.03 -5.96
N THR A 282 -10.08 8.62 -6.86
CA THR A 282 -10.01 10.05 -7.15
C THR A 282 -10.38 10.92 -5.94
N ARG A 283 -11.20 10.42 -5.01
CA ARG A 283 -11.52 11.13 -3.76
C ARG A 283 -10.33 11.25 -2.80
N LEU A 284 -9.31 10.43 -2.97
CA LEU A 284 -8.11 10.39 -2.14
C LEU A 284 -7.00 11.31 -2.68
N LEU A 285 -7.15 11.75 -3.91
CA LEU A 285 -6.14 12.56 -4.60
C LEU A 285 -6.52 14.04 -4.58
N PRO A 286 -5.53 14.94 -4.52
CA PRO A 286 -5.76 16.39 -4.48
C PRO A 286 -6.40 16.93 -5.74
#